data_3aaa72bfb0cab08682c9bb70892dbb65
#
_entry.id   3aaa72bfb0cab08682c9bb70892dbb65
#
_cell.length_a   1.000
_cell.length_b   1.000
_cell.length_c   1.000
_cell.angle_alpha   90.00
_cell.angle_beta   90.00
_cell.angle_gamma   90.00
#
_symmetry.space_group_name_H-M   'P 1'
#
loop_
_entity.id
_entity.type
_entity.pdbx_description
1 polymer ?
#
loop_
_entity_poly.entity_id
_entity_poly.type
_entity_poly.pdbx_seq_one_letter_code
_entity_poly.pdbx_strand_id
1 'polypeptide(L)'
;NSAGQLFGGQALAWIDEESAIFAASEVGHARIVTKKMSEVEFKSPANLGDILIIGTQLASVGRTSLTVKCAIRNQTTGKVIVTVDEMVFVALDDNNKPTAHHLPPV
;
A
#
# COMPACT_ATOMS: atom_id res chain seq x y z
N ASN A 1 -0.48 4.84 20.78
CA ASN A 1 -0.43 6.05 21.53
C ASN A 1 -1.09 5.88 22.92
N SER A 2 -1.00 6.87 23.75
CA SER A 2 -1.44 6.77 25.14
C SER A 2 -2.94 6.54 25.31
N ALA A 3 -3.75 6.85 24.31
CA ALA A 3 -5.19 6.62 24.35
C ALA A 3 -5.61 5.28 23.77
N GLY A 4 -4.67 4.43 23.38
CA GLY A 4 -4.96 3.16 22.74
C GLY A 4 -5.42 3.29 21.30
N GLN A 5 -5.26 4.46 20.71
CA GLN A 5 -5.61 4.71 19.31
C GLN A 5 -4.45 4.35 18.40
N LEU A 6 -4.77 4.03 17.14
CA LEU A 6 -3.78 3.71 16.14
C LEU A 6 -2.93 4.92 15.80
N PHE A 7 -1.62 4.77 15.90
CA PHE A 7 -0.67 5.78 15.45
C PHE A 7 -0.63 5.86 13.93
N GLY A 8 -0.56 7.10 13.43
CA GLY A 8 -0.41 7.32 11.99
C GLY A 8 0.82 6.65 11.41
N GLY A 9 1.95 6.70 12.13
CA GLY A 9 3.19 6.04 11.69
C GLY A 9 3.04 4.54 11.56
N GLN A 10 2.33 3.89 12.48
CA GLN A 10 2.09 2.46 12.42
C GLN A 10 1.18 2.11 11.24
N ALA A 11 0.15 2.90 10.99
CA ALA A 11 -0.74 2.71 9.86
C ALA A 11 0.02 2.83 8.53
N LEU A 12 0.89 3.83 8.41
CA LEU A 12 1.72 4.01 7.24
C LEU A 12 2.68 2.85 7.02
N ALA A 13 3.28 2.33 8.10
CA ALA A 13 4.17 1.18 8.00
C ALA A 13 3.43 -0.04 7.49
N TRP A 14 2.23 -0.30 7.98
CA TRP A 14 1.40 -1.42 7.50
C TRP A 14 1.00 -1.24 6.04
N ILE A 15 0.61 -0.03 5.65
CA ILE A 15 0.24 0.28 4.27
C ILE A 15 1.41 0.04 3.32
N ASP A 16 2.58 0.55 3.66
CA ASP A 16 3.77 0.38 2.84
C ASP A 16 4.15 -1.09 2.70
N GLU A 17 4.17 -1.82 3.81
CA GLU A 17 4.52 -3.24 3.84
C GLU A 17 3.54 -4.08 3.03
N GLU A 18 2.24 -3.95 3.29
CA GLU A 18 1.23 -4.74 2.58
C GLU A 18 1.15 -4.39 1.10
N SER A 19 1.29 -3.12 0.75
CA SER A 19 1.28 -2.69 -0.64
C SER A 19 2.51 -3.17 -1.39
N ALA A 20 3.68 -3.20 -0.74
CA ALA A 20 4.90 -3.73 -1.33
C ALA A 20 4.80 -5.24 -1.58
N ILE A 21 4.24 -5.99 -0.62
CA ILE A 21 4.00 -7.42 -0.77
C ILE A 21 3.05 -7.68 -1.94
N PHE A 22 1.96 -6.92 -2.01
CA PHE A 22 1.00 -7.03 -3.10
C PHE A 22 1.65 -6.73 -4.46
N ALA A 23 2.42 -5.64 -4.55
CA ALA A 23 3.10 -5.26 -5.79
C ALA A 23 4.11 -6.32 -6.22
N ALA A 24 4.90 -6.85 -5.29
CA ALA A 24 5.86 -7.92 -5.57
C ALA A 24 5.16 -9.19 -6.06
N SER A 25 4.02 -9.51 -5.46
CA SER A 25 3.19 -10.65 -5.87
C SER A 25 2.68 -10.49 -7.31
N GLU A 26 2.24 -9.28 -7.67
CA GLU A 26 1.78 -9.00 -9.03
C GLU A 26 2.89 -9.12 -10.06
N VAL A 27 4.08 -8.62 -9.75
CA VAL A 27 5.24 -8.68 -10.64
C VAL A 27 5.83 -10.10 -10.71
N GLY A 28 5.64 -10.90 -9.67
CA GLY A 28 6.13 -12.27 -9.62
C GLY A 28 7.52 -12.42 -9.02
N HIS A 29 8.09 -11.33 -8.51
CA HIS A 29 9.35 -11.37 -7.76
C HIS A 29 9.44 -10.21 -6.80
N ALA A 30 10.38 -10.29 -5.86
CA ALA A 30 10.45 -9.36 -4.74
C ALA A 30 11.29 -8.10 -4.98
N ARG A 31 11.89 -7.94 -6.16
CA ARG A 31 12.77 -6.80 -6.42
C ARG A 31 11.97 -5.62 -6.95
N ILE A 32 11.37 -4.93 -6.01
CA ILE A 32 10.63 -3.69 -6.26
C ILE A 32 11.06 -2.65 -5.24
N VAL A 33 10.86 -1.38 -5.58
CA VAL A 33 11.06 -0.28 -4.64
C VAL A 33 9.85 0.64 -4.68
N THR A 34 9.56 1.26 -3.55
CA THR A 34 8.56 2.32 -3.48
C THR A 34 9.18 3.60 -4.02
N LYS A 35 8.63 4.12 -5.09
CA LYS A 35 9.12 5.35 -5.69
C LYS A 35 8.40 6.58 -5.17
N LYS A 36 7.11 6.45 -4.92
CA LYS A 36 6.27 7.60 -4.60
C LYS A 36 5.05 7.14 -3.83
N MET A 37 4.62 7.97 -2.91
CA MET A 37 3.36 7.80 -2.21
C MET A 37 2.61 9.11 -2.30
N SER A 38 1.35 9.06 -2.71
CA SER A 38 0.52 10.25 -2.79
C SER A 38 0.04 10.66 -1.40
N GLU A 39 -0.80 11.65 -1.36
CA GLU A 39 -1.42 12.15 -0.16
C GLU A 39 -2.06 11.02 0.65
N VAL A 40 -1.78 11.01 1.95
CA VAL A 40 -2.35 10.07 2.91
C VAL A 40 -3.46 10.78 3.66
N GLU A 41 -4.67 10.22 3.63
CA GLU A 41 -5.80 10.79 4.35
C GLU A 41 -6.19 9.90 5.53
N PHE A 42 -6.15 10.48 6.73
CA PHE A 42 -6.65 9.84 7.94
C PHE A 42 -8.10 10.28 8.14
N LYS A 43 -9.03 9.34 8.05
CA LYS A 43 -10.47 9.64 8.01
C LYS A 43 -11.22 9.34 9.30
N SER A 44 -10.78 8.35 10.05
CA SER A 44 -11.40 8.00 11.31
C SER A 44 -10.41 7.29 12.22
N PRO A 45 -10.64 7.31 13.55
CA PRO A 45 -9.74 6.65 14.48
C PRO A 45 -9.94 5.14 14.51
N ALA A 46 -8.94 4.45 15.05
CA ALA A 46 -9.04 3.05 15.43
C ALA A 46 -8.57 2.92 16.88
N ASN A 47 -9.24 2.08 17.63
CA ASN A 47 -8.93 1.85 19.03
C ASN A 47 -8.42 0.44 19.26
N LEU A 48 -7.72 0.25 20.35
CA LEU A 48 -7.29 -1.07 20.78
C LEU A 48 -8.49 -2.01 20.85
N GLY A 49 -8.37 -3.18 20.24
CA GLY A 49 -9.45 -4.17 20.17
C GLY A 49 -10.27 -4.11 18.89
N ASP A 50 -10.13 -3.05 18.10
CA ASP A 50 -10.80 -2.98 16.79
C ASP A 50 -10.14 -3.94 15.81
N ILE A 51 -10.96 -4.52 14.94
CA ILE A 51 -10.47 -5.40 13.87
C ILE A 51 -10.27 -4.56 12.63
N LEU A 52 -9.04 -4.60 12.08
CA LEU A 52 -8.68 -3.81 10.92
C LEU A 52 -8.47 -4.69 9.70
N ILE A 53 -8.89 -4.19 8.56
CA ILE A 53 -8.69 -4.86 7.27
C ILE A 53 -7.91 -3.91 6.37
N ILE A 54 -6.80 -4.40 5.82
CA ILE A 54 -6.01 -3.66 4.86
C ILE A 54 -6.32 -4.20 3.48
N GLY A 55 -6.81 -3.34 2.60
CA GLY A 55 -7.13 -3.70 1.22
C GLY A 55 -6.21 -3.01 0.25
N THR A 56 -5.75 -3.74 -0.75
CA THR A 56 -4.90 -3.22 -1.82
C THR A 56 -5.54 -3.52 -3.17
N GLN A 57 -5.30 -2.63 -4.13
CA GLN A 57 -5.85 -2.76 -5.47
C GLN A 57 -4.86 -2.18 -6.48
N LEU A 58 -4.65 -2.90 -7.59
CA LEU A 58 -3.84 -2.39 -8.69
C LEU A 58 -4.64 -1.34 -9.44
N ALA A 59 -4.12 -0.12 -9.50
CA ALA A 59 -4.82 1.02 -10.11
C ALA A 59 -4.36 1.27 -11.55
N SER A 60 -3.06 1.15 -11.82
CA SER A 60 -2.53 1.33 -13.17
C SER A 60 -1.16 0.69 -13.29
N VAL A 61 -0.69 0.49 -14.52
CA VAL A 61 0.64 -0.06 -14.78
C VAL A 61 1.33 0.75 -15.85
N GLY A 62 2.60 1.06 -15.64
CA GLY A 62 3.51 1.58 -16.65
C GLY A 62 4.41 0.45 -17.15
N ARG A 63 5.48 0.76 -17.87
CA ARG A 63 6.39 -0.26 -18.38
C ARG A 63 7.22 -0.90 -17.27
N THR A 64 7.76 -0.09 -16.38
CA THR A 64 8.59 -0.54 -15.26
C THR A 64 7.90 -0.34 -13.90
N SER A 65 6.80 0.39 -13.87
CA SER A 65 6.11 0.79 -12.63
C SER A 65 4.73 0.17 -12.54
N LEU A 66 4.20 0.16 -11.34
CA LEU A 66 2.80 -0.11 -11.08
C LEU A 66 2.31 0.78 -9.95
N THR A 67 1.05 1.16 -10.02
CA THR A 67 0.41 2.02 -9.04
C THR A 67 -0.64 1.23 -8.28
N VAL A 68 -0.55 1.28 -6.95
CA VAL A 68 -1.43 0.55 -6.05
C VAL A 68 -2.23 1.55 -5.22
N LYS A 69 -3.50 1.26 -5.01
CA LYS A 69 -4.33 1.93 -4.00
C LYS A 69 -4.36 1.07 -2.76
N CYS A 70 -4.40 1.72 -1.61
CA CYS A 70 -4.49 1.02 -0.34
C CYS A 70 -5.43 1.75 0.61
N ALA A 71 -6.17 0.98 1.41
CA ALA A 71 -7.01 1.53 2.45
C ALA A 71 -7.03 0.61 3.65
N ILE A 72 -7.13 1.18 4.84
CA ILE A 72 -7.39 0.43 6.06
C ILE A 72 -8.82 0.73 6.49
N ARG A 73 -9.62 -0.32 6.67
CA ARG A 73 -10.97 -0.24 7.20
C ARG A 73 -11.00 -0.76 8.62
N ASN A 74 -11.85 -0.15 9.41
CA ASN A 74 -12.17 -0.65 10.73
C ASN A 74 -13.42 -1.52 10.61
N GLN A 75 -13.26 -2.83 10.66
CA GLN A 75 -14.38 -3.76 10.54
C GLN A 75 -15.35 -3.62 11.71
N THR A 76 -14.82 -3.30 12.89
CA THR A 76 -15.63 -3.15 14.09
C THR A 76 -16.61 -1.99 13.99
N THR A 77 -16.18 -0.85 13.43
CA THR A 77 -17.03 0.34 13.30
C THR A 77 -17.66 0.49 11.90
N GLY A 78 -17.13 -0.22 10.91
CA GLY A 78 -17.55 -0.08 9.51
C GLY A 78 -16.95 1.13 8.80
N LYS A 79 -16.05 1.87 9.44
CA LYS A 79 -15.51 3.11 8.88
C LYS A 79 -14.13 2.90 8.25
N VAL A 80 -13.83 3.73 7.24
CA VAL A 80 -12.48 3.78 6.66
C VAL A 80 -11.61 4.62 7.60
N ILE A 81 -10.43 4.08 7.94
CA ILE A 81 -9.49 4.75 8.84
C ILE A 81 -8.53 5.64 8.07
N VAL A 82 -7.93 5.08 7.01
CA VAL A 82 -6.91 5.78 6.24
C VAL A 82 -6.92 5.29 4.80
N THR A 83 -6.66 6.20 3.85
CA THR A 83 -6.54 5.86 2.44
C THR A 83 -5.26 6.46 1.86
N VAL A 84 -4.68 5.74 0.89
CA VAL A 84 -3.61 6.23 0.03
C VAL A 84 -4.01 5.89 -1.40
N ASP A 85 -4.26 6.90 -2.21
CA ASP A 85 -4.80 6.69 -3.56
C ASP A 85 -3.75 6.23 -4.57
N GLU A 86 -2.50 6.60 -4.36
CA GLU A 86 -1.42 6.22 -5.28
C GLU A 86 -0.14 5.89 -4.54
N MET A 87 0.30 4.65 -4.67
CA MET A 87 1.62 4.22 -4.26
C MET A 87 2.29 3.64 -5.49
N VAL A 88 3.36 4.28 -5.96
CA VAL A 88 4.05 3.86 -7.17
C VAL A 88 5.25 3.01 -6.81
N PHE A 89 5.28 1.80 -7.34
CA PHE A 89 6.40 0.87 -7.20
C PHE A 89 7.08 0.69 -8.53
N VAL A 90 8.38 0.44 -8.50
CA VAL A 90 9.17 0.21 -9.70
C VAL A 90 9.86 -1.15 -9.58
N ALA A 91 9.73 -1.97 -10.63
CA ALA A 91 10.42 -3.25 -10.71
C ALA A 91 11.89 -3.03 -11.04
N LEU A 92 12.76 -3.78 -10.37
CA LEU A 92 14.19 -3.67 -10.53
C LEU A 92 14.79 -4.97 -11.04
N ASP A 93 15.82 -4.86 -11.88
CA ASP A 93 16.63 -6.01 -12.30
C ASP A 93 17.71 -6.33 -11.24
N ASP A 94 18.55 -7.30 -11.55
CA ASP A 94 19.61 -7.74 -10.63
C ASP A 94 20.66 -6.67 -10.35
N ASN A 95 20.72 -5.63 -11.19
CA ASN A 95 21.64 -4.51 -11.05
C ASN A 95 20.98 -3.30 -10.38
N ASN A 96 19.77 -3.49 -9.80
CA ASN A 96 18.98 -2.44 -9.15
C ASN A 96 18.56 -1.32 -10.11
N LYS A 97 18.36 -1.66 -11.37
CA LYS A 97 17.87 -0.71 -12.37
C LYS A 97 16.43 -1.01 -12.74
N PRO A 98 15.62 0.02 -13.08
CA PRO A 98 14.24 -0.22 -13.51
C PRO A 98 14.19 -1.20 -14.68
N THR A 99 13.26 -2.14 -14.61
CA THR A 99 13.08 -3.16 -15.65
C THR A 99 11.60 -3.36 -15.93
N ALA A 100 11.30 -3.79 -17.16
CA ALA A 100 9.93 -4.06 -17.55
C ALA A 100 9.37 -5.25 -16.75
N HIS A 101 8.15 -5.09 -16.25
CA HIS A 101 7.49 -6.15 -15.47
C HIS A 101 6.54 -7.00 -16.31
N HIS A 102 6.22 -6.58 -17.54
CA HIS A 102 5.38 -7.30 -18.50
C HIS A 102 3.95 -7.56 -18.01
N LEU A 103 3.44 -6.77 -17.07
CA LEU A 103 2.06 -6.89 -16.63
C LEU A 103 1.11 -6.34 -17.69
N PRO A 104 -0.07 -6.98 -17.89
CA PRO A 104 -1.06 -6.43 -18.80
C PRO A 104 -1.66 -5.12 -18.25
N PRO A 105 -2.22 -4.26 -19.13
CA PRO A 105 -2.91 -3.06 -18.67
C PRO A 105 -4.09 -3.40 -17.75
N VAL A 106 -4.35 -2.49 -16.83
CA VAL A 106 -5.49 -2.61 -15.92
C VAL A 106 -6.75 -2.10 -16.59
#